data_7da60c537755132757c8400e6770c092
#
_entry.id   7da60c537755132757c8400e6770c092
#
_cell.length_a   1.000
_cell.length_b   1.000
_cell.length_c   1.000
_cell.angle_alpha   90.00
_cell.angle_beta   90.00
_cell.angle_gamma   90.00
#
_symmetry.space_group_name_H-M   'P 1'
#
loop_
_entity.id
_entity.type
_entity.pdbx_description
1 polymer ?
#
loop_
_entity_poly.entity_id
_entity_poly.type
_entity_poly.pdbx_seq_one_letter_code
_entity_poly.pdbx_strand_id
1 'polypeptide(L)'
;MTASKIFINTGATPRIPDIPGIHTTPGVYTSTGLMDLDDMPQRLVIIGSGFIGLEFASMFADFGTAVTVLQHNAEFLPREDADVAARFAHSWKRRASSSCSTRIPRPSRLLLTAASGCPLR
;
A
#
# COMPACT_ATOMS: atom_id res chain seq x y z
N MET A 1 -36.13 -18.81 -6.34
CA MET A 1 -35.22 -19.56 -7.23
C MET A 1 -34.55 -20.65 -6.42
N THR A 2 -34.56 -21.88 -6.90
CA THR A 2 -33.86 -23.01 -6.30
C THR A 2 -32.92 -23.63 -7.34
N ALA A 3 -31.73 -24.04 -6.93
CA ALA A 3 -30.75 -24.71 -7.80
C ALA A 3 -30.01 -25.79 -7.01
N SER A 4 -29.49 -26.81 -7.69
CA SER A 4 -28.70 -27.89 -7.05
C SER A 4 -27.33 -27.38 -6.56
N LYS A 5 -26.82 -26.28 -7.12
CA LYS A 5 -25.58 -25.57 -6.71
C LYS A 5 -25.82 -24.08 -6.83
N ILE A 6 -25.40 -23.33 -5.82
CA ILE A 6 -25.52 -21.87 -5.78
C ILE A 6 -24.12 -21.30 -5.55
N PHE A 7 -23.71 -20.38 -6.41
CA PHE A 7 -22.45 -19.62 -6.29
C PHE A 7 -22.77 -18.20 -5.86
N ILE A 8 -22.14 -17.74 -4.77
CA ILE A 8 -22.23 -16.36 -4.29
C ILE A 8 -20.94 -15.67 -4.65
N ASN A 9 -21.00 -14.74 -5.61
CA ASN A 9 -19.86 -13.95 -6.09
C ASN A 9 -20.27 -12.48 -6.18
N THR A 10 -20.39 -11.85 -5.02
CA THR A 10 -20.88 -10.47 -4.87
C THR A 10 -19.78 -9.42 -4.92
N GLY A 11 -18.53 -9.84 -5.13
CA GLY A 11 -17.36 -8.97 -5.12
C GLY A 11 -16.83 -8.66 -3.71
N ALA A 12 -15.92 -7.72 -3.64
CA ALA A 12 -15.32 -7.24 -2.39
C ALA A 12 -15.09 -5.72 -2.47
N THR A 13 -15.07 -5.08 -1.32
CA THR A 13 -14.68 -3.67 -1.17
C THR A 13 -13.38 -3.56 -0.38
N PRO A 14 -12.52 -2.57 -0.69
CA PRO A 14 -11.32 -2.33 0.10
C PRO A 14 -11.66 -2.05 1.56
N ARG A 15 -10.95 -2.70 2.49
CA ARG A 15 -11.06 -2.39 3.90
C ARG A 15 -10.20 -1.18 4.22
N ILE A 16 -10.84 -0.10 4.69
CA ILE A 16 -10.14 1.08 5.17
C ILE A 16 -9.87 0.89 6.67
N PRO A 17 -8.62 1.00 7.14
CA PRO A 17 -8.31 0.91 8.56
C PRO A 17 -8.88 2.11 9.34
N ASP A 18 -9.19 1.90 10.60
CA ASP A 18 -9.65 2.99 11.49
C ASP A 18 -8.44 3.80 11.99
N ILE A 19 -8.05 4.78 11.17
CA ILE A 19 -6.97 5.72 11.46
C ILE A 19 -7.56 7.12 11.53
N PRO A 20 -7.31 7.89 12.59
CA PRO A 20 -7.80 9.26 12.69
C PRO A 20 -7.45 10.10 11.47
N GLY A 21 -8.46 10.73 10.86
CA GLY A 21 -8.29 11.58 9.69
C GLY A 21 -8.27 10.87 8.33
N ILE A 22 -8.30 9.55 8.26
CA ILE A 22 -8.18 8.81 6.99
C ILE A 22 -9.29 9.13 5.99
N HIS A 23 -10.50 9.42 6.49
CA HIS A 23 -11.66 9.76 5.67
C HIS A 23 -11.76 11.25 5.32
N THR A 24 -11.01 12.11 6.01
CA THR A 24 -11.11 13.57 5.88
C THR A 24 -9.85 14.20 5.29
N THR A 25 -8.76 13.47 5.22
CA THR A 25 -7.50 13.98 4.67
C THR A 25 -7.52 13.89 3.14
N PRO A 26 -7.34 15.02 2.43
CA PRO A 26 -7.22 15.01 0.98
C PRO A 26 -6.02 14.17 0.51
N GLY A 27 -6.16 13.51 -0.63
CA GLY A 27 -5.09 12.69 -1.21
C GLY A 27 -4.97 11.29 -0.60
N VAL A 28 -5.96 10.84 0.16
CA VAL A 28 -6.09 9.46 0.61
C VAL A 28 -6.97 8.70 -0.36
N TYR A 29 -6.45 7.60 -0.88
CA TYR A 29 -7.10 6.77 -1.90
C TYR A 29 -7.15 5.31 -1.44
N THR A 30 -8.17 4.60 -1.87
CA THR A 30 -8.17 3.13 -1.91
C THR A 30 -7.47 2.65 -3.18
N SER A 31 -7.26 1.34 -3.32
CA SER A 31 -6.72 0.76 -4.55
C SER A 31 -7.51 1.16 -5.79
N THR A 32 -8.84 1.23 -5.71
CA THR A 32 -9.70 1.66 -6.81
C THR A 32 -9.44 3.13 -7.16
N GLY A 33 -9.53 4.04 -6.18
CA GLY A 33 -9.33 5.47 -6.44
C GLY A 33 -7.89 5.82 -6.86
N LEU A 34 -6.90 5.00 -6.46
CA LEU A 34 -5.52 5.19 -6.91
C LEU A 34 -5.35 4.87 -8.40
N MET A 35 -6.15 3.96 -8.96
CA MET A 35 -6.13 3.64 -10.39
C MET A 35 -6.83 4.69 -11.25
N ASP A 36 -7.69 5.50 -10.65
CA ASP A 36 -8.45 6.55 -11.34
C ASP A 36 -7.74 7.93 -11.28
N LEU A 37 -6.48 7.97 -10.85
CA LEU A 37 -5.70 9.23 -10.82
C LEU A 37 -5.35 9.67 -12.24
N ASP A 38 -5.64 10.94 -12.54
CA ASP A 38 -5.26 11.58 -13.81
C ASP A 38 -3.75 11.86 -13.89
N ASP A 39 -3.13 12.17 -12.75
CA ASP A 39 -1.72 12.54 -12.68
C ASP A 39 -0.90 11.57 -11.80
N MET A 40 0.32 11.29 -12.23
CA MET A 40 1.24 10.45 -11.49
C MET A 40 1.78 11.19 -10.26
N PRO A 41 1.59 10.67 -9.03
CA PRO A 41 2.10 11.33 -7.83
C PRO A 41 3.63 11.24 -7.77
N GLN A 42 4.28 12.33 -7.37
CA GLN A 42 5.73 12.33 -7.14
C GLN A 42 6.13 11.46 -5.94
N ARG A 43 5.26 11.37 -4.93
CA ARG A 43 5.45 10.57 -3.71
C ARG A 43 4.16 9.84 -3.36
N LEU A 44 4.30 8.58 -2.99
CA LEU A 44 3.20 7.72 -2.59
C LEU A 44 3.53 7.01 -1.28
N VAL A 45 2.62 7.09 -0.32
CA VAL A 45 2.70 6.31 0.92
C VAL A 45 1.62 5.24 0.89
N ILE A 46 2.02 3.99 1.01
CA ILE A 46 1.12 2.82 1.01
C ILE A 46 1.05 2.26 2.43
N ILE A 47 -0.16 2.09 2.95
CA ILE A 47 -0.41 1.50 4.26
C ILE A 47 -0.75 0.03 4.08
N GLY A 48 0.13 -0.84 4.53
CA GLY A 48 0.03 -2.29 4.44
C GLY A 48 0.98 -2.88 3.39
N SER A 49 1.68 -3.95 3.77
CA SER A 49 2.60 -4.71 2.92
C SER A 49 1.98 -6.03 2.45
N GLY A 50 0.66 -6.07 2.22
CA GLY A 50 -0.01 -7.17 1.55
C GLY A 50 0.30 -7.16 0.04
N PHE A 51 -0.09 -8.23 -0.67
CA PHE A 51 0.21 -8.38 -2.10
C PHE A 51 -0.28 -7.19 -2.94
N ILE A 52 -1.51 -6.68 -2.72
CA ILE A 52 -2.03 -5.50 -3.43
C ILE A 52 -1.14 -4.28 -3.20
N GLY A 53 -0.79 -3.99 -1.94
CA GLY A 53 0.05 -2.84 -1.61
C GLY A 53 1.44 -2.91 -2.25
N LEU A 54 2.02 -4.11 -2.31
CA LEU A 54 3.34 -4.33 -2.91
C LEU A 54 3.32 -4.29 -4.44
N GLU A 55 2.24 -4.75 -5.08
CA GLU A 55 2.04 -4.62 -6.52
C GLU A 55 1.95 -3.15 -6.91
N PHE A 56 1.10 -2.36 -6.22
CA PHE A 56 1.03 -0.92 -6.45
C PHE A 56 2.36 -0.23 -6.17
N ALA A 57 3.04 -0.59 -5.09
CA ALA A 57 4.33 -0.03 -4.77
C ALA A 57 5.38 -0.29 -5.86
N SER A 58 5.40 -1.50 -6.43
CA SER A 58 6.29 -1.87 -7.54
C SER A 58 5.96 -1.06 -8.79
N MET A 59 4.69 -1.05 -9.17
CA MET A 59 4.22 -0.37 -10.37
C MET A 59 4.52 1.13 -10.33
N PHE A 60 4.16 1.81 -9.23
CA PHE A 60 4.40 3.25 -9.09
C PHE A 60 5.90 3.58 -8.98
N ALA A 61 6.70 2.73 -8.34
CA ALA A 61 8.15 2.91 -8.30
C ALA A 61 8.78 2.78 -9.70
N ASP A 62 8.33 1.83 -10.50
CA ASP A 62 8.78 1.64 -11.88
C ASP A 62 8.37 2.84 -12.77
N PHE A 63 7.29 3.54 -12.43
CA PHE A 63 6.88 4.81 -13.07
C PHE A 63 7.63 6.05 -12.56
N GLY A 64 8.55 5.88 -11.60
CA GLY A 64 9.37 6.98 -11.08
C GLY A 64 8.82 7.67 -9.82
N THR A 65 7.72 7.19 -9.26
CA THR A 65 7.17 7.68 -7.98
C THR A 65 8.08 7.26 -6.81
N ALA A 66 8.38 8.17 -5.90
CA ALA A 66 9.04 7.83 -4.64
C ALA A 66 8.04 7.16 -3.69
N VAL A 67 8.14 5.83 -3.53
CA VAL A 67 7.17 5.03 -2.77
C VAL A 67 7.69 4.69 -1.39
N THR A 68 6.83 4.85 -0.38
CA THR A 68 7.07 4.40 1.00
C THR A 68 5.97 3.44 1.42
N VAL A 69 6.32 2.22 1.85
CA VAL A 69 5.37 1.25 2.37
C VAL A 69 5.47 1.24 3.89
N LEU A 70 4.34 1.47 4.56
CA LEU A 70 4.20 1.41 6.00
C LEU A 70 3.54 0.09 6.39
N GLN A 71 4.16 -0.67 7.27
CA GLN A 71 3.63 -1.92 7.79
C GLN A 71 3.42 -1.82 9.30
N HIS A 72 2.22 -2.19 9.75
CA HIS A 72 1.86 -2.17 11.16
C HIS A 72 2.46 -3.35 11.93
N ASN A 73 2.47 -4.55 11.35
CA ASN A 73 2.99 -5.76 11.97
C ASN A 73 4.48 -5.92 11.68
N ALA A 74 5.19 -6.63 12.57
CA ALA A 74 6.60 -6.95 12.37
C ALA A 74 6.83 -7.91 11.18
N GLU A 75 5.82 -8.69 10.83
CA GLU A 75 5.88 -9.67 9.75
C GLU A 75 5.55 -9.02 8.41
N PHE A 76 6.43 -9.25 7.45
CA PHE A 76 6.25 -8.88 6.05
C PHE A 76 5.54 -10.01 5.34
N LEU A 77 4.47 -9.73 4.57
CA LEU A 77 3.63 -10.73 3.91
C LEU A 77 3.14 -11.84 4.87
N PRO A 78 2.38 -11.52 5.92
CA PRO A 78 2.05 -12.46 6.99
C PRO A 78 1.14 -13.63 6.58
N ARG A 79 0.67 -13.65 5.33
CA ARG A 79 -0.16 -14.74 4.77
C ARG A 79 0.63 -15.67 3.85
N GLU A 80 1.90 -15.37 3.61
CA GLU A 80 2.78 -16.16 2.77
C GLU A 80 3.75 -16.99 3.62
N ASP A 81 4.30 -18.03 3.06
CA ASP A 81 5.32 -18.84 3.72
C ASP A 81 6.56 -17.98 4.01
N ALA A 82 7.17 -18.17 5.16
CA ALA A 82 8.24 -17.32 5.68
C ALA A 82 9.46 -17.24 4.74
N ASP A 83 9.80 -18.32 4.05
CA ASP A 83 10.90 -18.36 3.09
C ASP A 83 10.56 -17.60 1.80
N VAL A 84 9.32 -17.64 1.34
CA VAL A 84 8.81 -16.87 0.21
C VAL A 84 8.82 -15.39 0.56
N ALA A 85 8.28 -15.02 1.73
CA ALA A 85 8.28 -13.65 2.23
C ALA A 85 9.70 -13.08 2.36
N ALA A 86 10.67 -13.88 2.87
CA ALA A 86 12.06 -13.47 3.00
C ALA A 86 12.74 -13.25 1.63
N ARG A 87 12.52 -14.13 0.65
CA ARG A 87 13.04 -13.99 -0.71
C ARG A 87 12.47 -12.74 -1.40
N PHE A 88 11.17 -12.52 -1.24
CA PHE A 88 10.51 -11.34 -1.79
C PHE A 88 11.06 -10.07 -1.15
N ALA A 89 11.20 -10.01 0.18
CA ALA A 89 11.76 -8.87 0.89
C ALA A 89 13.20 -8.54 0.44
N HIS A 90 14.02 -9.58 0.19
CA HIS A 90 15.39 -9.41 -0.33
C HIS A 90 15.39 -8.83 -1.75
N SER A 91 14.58 -9.39 -2.65
CA SER A 91 14.40 -8.90 -4.01
C SER A 91 13.88 -7.46 -4.03
N TRP A 92 12.90 -7.17 -3.17
CA TRP A 92 12.33 -5.85 -3.00
C TRP A 92 13.36 -4.80 -2.57
N LYS A 93 14.17 -5.09 -1.53
CA LYS A 93 15.22 -4.18 -1.05
C LYS A 93 16.25 -3.84 -2.14
N ARG A 94 16.56 -4.76 -3.03
CA ARG A 94 17.49 -4.51 -4.15
C ARG A 94 16.90 -3.57 -5.22
N ARG A 95 15.60 -3.69 -5.51
CA ARG A 95 14.89 -2.80 -6.46
C ARG A 95 14.59 -1.44 -5.83
N ALA A 96 14.33 -1.44 -4.53
CA ALA A 96 13.92 -0.27 -3.77
C ALA A 96 15.07 0.69 -3.40
N SER A 97 16.30 0.41 -3.79
CA SER A 97 17.48 1.15 -3.35
C SER A 97 17.50 2.64 -3.71
N SER A 98 16.62 3.10 -4.58
CA SER A 98 16.53 4.51 -4.97
C SER A 98 15.17 5.19 -4.72
N SER A 99 14.08 4.43 -4.60
CA SER A 99 12.74 5.03 -4.59
C SER A 99 11.76 4.44 -3.58
N CYS A 100 12.06 3.33 -2.90
CA CYS A 100 11.13 2.69 -2.00
C CYS A 100 11.74 2.44 -0.61
N SER A 101 11.03 2.82 0.43
CA SER A 101 11.41 2.61 1.83
C SER A 101 10.31 1.84 2.56
N THR A 102 10.67 0.80 3.31
CA THR A 102 9.73 0.12 4.20
C THR A 102 9.98 0.61 5.61
N ARG A 103 9.01 1.20 6.23
CA ARG A 103 9.11 1.72 7.60
C ARG A 103 8.05 1.05 8.48
N ILE A 104 8.47 0.53 9.63
CA ILE A 104 7.57 0.07 10.69
C ILE A 104 7.35 1.28 11.62
N PRO A 105 6.15 1.88 11.68
CA PRO A 105 5.91 2.99 12.59
C PRO A 105 5.95 2.52 14.03
N ARG A 106 6.66 3.22 14.89
CA ARG A 106 6.45 3.07 16.34
C ARG A 106 5.10 3.70 16.70
N PRO A 107 4.35 3.14 17.67
CA PRO A 107 2.94 3.48 17.91
C PRO A 107 2.65 4.92 18.35
N SER A 108 3.64 5.80 18.49
CA SER A 108 3.45 7.15 19.03
C SER A 108 3.44 8.30 18.02
N ARG A 109 3.65 8.07 16.72
CA ARG A 109 3.55 9.13 15.69
C ARG A 109 3.26 8.54 14.31
N LEU A 110 2.00 8.42 13.97
CA LEU A 110 1.56 8.27 12.58
C LEU A 110 1.34 9.66 11.98
N LEU A 111 2.34 10.18 11.29
CA LEU A 111 2.17 11.35 10.44
C LEU A 111 1.77 10.85 9.05
N LEU A 112 0.47 10.95 8.75
CA LEU A 112 -0.04 10.87 7.40
C LEU A 112 0.38 12.13 6.67
N THR A 113 1.43 12.06 5.85
CA THR A 113 1.71 13.11 4.87
C THR A 113 1.06 12.72 3.56
N ALA A 114 -0.12 13.26 3.31
CA ALA A 114 -0.69 13.31 1.97
C ALA A 114 0.28 14.02 1.03
N ALA A 115 0.53 13.44 -0.12
CA ALA A 115 1.35 14.04 -1.17
C ALA A 115 0.57 15.16 -1.85
N SER A 116 0.59 16.35 -1.29
CA SER A 116 0.35 17.59 -2.02
C SER A 116 1.65 18.39 -2.01
N GLY A 117 2.09 18.82 -3.18
CA GLY A 117 3.38 19.44 -3.41
C GLY A 117 3.73 20.55 -2.42
N CYS A 118 4.69 20.27 -1.56
CA CYS A 118 5.45 21.29 -0.86
C CYS A 118 6.92 20.88 -0.84
N PRO A 119 7.84 21.71 -1.35
CA PRO A 119 9.25 21.42 -1.27
C PRO A 119 9.69 21.61 0.18
N LEU A 120 10.07 20.53 0.82
CA LEU A 120 10.85 20.63 2.06
C LEU A 120 12.33 20.75 1.68
N ARG A 121 12.87 21.89 2.03
CA ARG A 121 14.32 22.16 2.13
C ARG A 121 14.93 21.28 3.24
#